data_ab193b9758730787d338940dc149f6fd
#
_entry.id   ab193b9758730787d338940dc149f6fd
#
_cell.length_a   1.000
_cell.length_b   1.000
_cell.length_c   1.000
_cell.angle_alpha   90.00
_cell.angle_beta   90.00
_cell.angle_gamma   90.00
#
_symmetry.space_group_name_H-M   'P 1'
#
loop_
_entity.id
_entity.type
_entity.pdbx_description
1 polymer ?
#
loop_
_entity_poly.entity_id
_entity_poly.type
_entity_poly.pdbx_seq_one_letter_code
_entity_poly.pdbx_strand_id
1 'polypeptide(L)'
;IEKILVTDVENSLTGLVTMKDIDKSAEHPFATKDSRGQLQVGAALGTGADTFDRANALSEAGVDLFVIDSAHGHSQNVIDTIKLIKKEFPDIDVMGGNVATPDGAQALIDAGVDSVKIGMGPGSICTTRIIAGIGVPQITAILSIKEKLATNSVPLIADGGIRFSGDISKALAAGADAVML
;
A
#
# COMPACT_ATOMS: atom_id res chain seq x y z
N ILE A 1 -1.63 34.65 14.62
CA ILE A 1 -1.37 34.38 13.16
C ILE A 1 -1.79 32.94 12.91
N GLU A 2 -2.76 32.75 12.03
CA GLU A 2 -3.28 31.41 11.73
C GLU A 2 -2.57 30.73 10.55
N LYS A 3 -1.88 31.52 9.74
CA LYS A 3 -1.22 31.10 8.49
C LYS A 3 0.08 31.86 8.30
N ILE A 4 1.11 31.15 7.87
CA ILE A 4 2.44 31.69 7.55
C ILE A 4 2.74 31.37 6.09
N LEU A 5 3.01 32.40 5.31
CA LEU A 5 3.47 32.24 3.94
C LEU A 5 4.94 31.82 3.92
N VAL A 6 5.26 30.85 3.10
CA VAL A 6 6.64 30.41 2.83
C VAL A 6 7.04 30.92 1.45
N THR A 7 8.16 31.64 1.38
CA THR A 7 8.67 32.20 0.12
C THR A 7 10.10 31.73 -0.12
N ASP A 8 10.52 31.73 -1.36
CA ASP A 8 11.92 31.60 -1.74
C ASP A 8 12.73 32.89 -1.49
N VAL A 9 13.98 32.88 -1.88
CA VAL A 9 14.92 34.03 -1.72
C VAL A 9 14.51 35.23 -2.57
N GLU A 10 13.67 35.03 -3.58
CA GLU A 10 13.15 36.07 -4.49
C GLU A 10 11.77 36.57 -4.05
N ASN A 11 11.29 36.17 -2.86
CA ASN A 11 9.95 36.44 -2.32
C ASN A 11 8.79 35.85 -3.14
N SER A 12 9.04 34.85 -3.99
CA SER A 12 7.98 34.10 -4.66
C SER A 12 7.34 33.11 -3.69
N LEU A 13 6.02 33.02 -3.70
CA LEU A 13 5.28 32.11 -2.81
C LEU A 13 5.56 30.64 -3.18
N THR A 14 6.14 29.89 -2.23
CA THR A 14 6.47 28.47 -2.40
C THR A 14 5.63 27.56 -1.52
N GLY A 15 4.96 28.09 -0.51
CA GLY A 15 4.14 27.29 0.39
C GLY A 15 3.34 28.10 1.40
N LEU A 16 2.57 27.36 2.18
CA LEU A 16 1.73 27.88 3.28
C LEU A 16 1.79 26.91 4.45
N VAL A 17 2.10 27.41 5.63
CA VAL A 17 2.01 26.67 6.89
C VAL A 17 0.82 27.18 7.69
N THR A 18 -0.03 26.29 8.15
CA THR A 18 -1.20 26.62 8.97
C THR A 18 -1.03 26.12 10.41
N MET A 19 -1.82 26.65 11.35
CA MET A 19 -1.87 26.10 12.71
C MET A 19 -2.25 24.62 12.72
N LYS A 20 -3.15 24.19 11.79
CA LYS A 20 -3.52 22.77 11.67
C LYS A 20 -2.35 21.88 11.29
N ASP A 21 -1.40 22.35 10.50
CA ASP A 21 -0.21 21.57 10.12
C ASP A 21 0.69 21.37 11.34
N ILE A 22 0.84 22.43 12.17
CA ILE A 22 1.61 22.39 13.40
C ILE A 22 0.94 21.43 14.41
N ASP A 23 -0.36 21.59 14.64
CA ASP A 23 -1.12 20.76 15.57
C ASP A 23 -1.07 19.28 15.15
N LYS A 24 -1.31 18.98 13.87
CA LYS A 24 -1.23 17.62 13.33
C LYS A 24 0.18 17.03 13.39
N SER A 25 1.21 17.85 13.22
CA SER A 25 2.59 17.38 13.37
C SER A 25 2.91 16.98 14.81
N ALA A 26 2.31 17.70 15.78
CA ALA A 26 2.45 17.37 17.19
C ALA A 26 1.59 16.18 17.63
N GLU A 27 0.37 16.06 17.09
CA GLU A 27 -0.54 14.94 17.35
C GLU A 27 -0.05 13.63 16.74
N HIS A 28 0.62 13.69 15.58
CA HIS A 28 1.08 12.52 14.82
C HIS A 28 2.60 12.56 14.56
N PRO A 29 3.44 12.51 15.61
CA PRO A 29 4.89 12.64 15.47
C PRO A 29 5.55 11.48 14.70
N PHE A 30 4.89 10.32 14.64
CA PHE A 30 5.37 9.12 13.94
C PHE A 30 4.80 8.95 12.53
N ALA A 31 4.08 9.93 12.00
CA ALA A 31 3.62 9.89 10.62
C ALA A 31 4.81 9.80 9.66
N THR A 32 4.70 8.90 8.67
CA THR A 32 5.76 8.71 7.67
C THR A 32 5.82 9.92 6.73
N LYS A 33 6.98 10.54 6.69
CA LYS A 33 7.23 11.78 5.93
C LYS A 33 8.47 11.65 5.06
N ASP A 34 8.47 12.38 3.96
CA ASP A 34 9.63 12.54 3.08
C ASP A 34 10.70 13.48 3.69
N SER A 35 11.80 13.69 2.98
CA SER A 35 12.88 14.58 3.41
C SER A 35 12.47 16.06 3.52
N ARG A 36 11.35 16.45 2.93
CA ARG A 36 10.76 17.80 3.00
C ARG A 36 9.71 17.93 4.11
N GLY A 37 9.44 16.84 4.85
CA GLY A 37 8.43 16.81 5.91
C GLY A 37 6.99 16.62 5.39
N GLN A 38 6.79 16.27 4.12
CA GLN A 38 5.49 15.95 3.53
C GLN A 38 5.15 14.49 3.81
N LEU A 39 3.85 14.20 4.02
CA LEU A 39 3.39 12.82 4.19
C LEU A 39 3.69 12.01 2.93
N GLN A 40 4.22 10.81 3.10
CA GLN A 40 4.35 9.87 1.99
C GLN A 40 2.98 9.34 1.57
N VAL A 41 2.80 9.18 0.26
CA VAL A 41 1.52 8.80 -0.34
C VAL A 41 1.67 7.64 -1.30
N GLY A 42 0.73 6.68 -1.21
CA GLY A 42 0.58 5.61 -2.18
C GLY A 42 -0.61 5.86 -3.11
N ALA A 43 -0.51 5.40 -4.36
CA ALA A 43 -1.62 5.49 -5.30
C ALA A 43 -1.88 4.16 -6.00
N ALA A 44 -3.17 3.82 -6.14
CA ALA A 44 -3.59 2.58 -6.77
C ALA A 44 -3.47 2.63 -8.29
N LEU A 45 -2.96 1.53 -8.85
CA LEU A 45 -2.94 1.22 -10.27
C LEU A 45 -3.78 -0.04 -10.52
N GLY A 46 -4.55 -0.01 -11.59
CA GLY A 46 -5.22 -1.21 -12.13
C GLY A 46 -4.28 -2.05 -13.01
N THR A 47 -4.89 -2.93 -13.83
CA THR A 47 -4.18 -3.74 -14.82
C THR A 47 -4.74 -3.51 -16.23
N GLY A 48 -5.35 -2.34 -16.45
CA GLY A 48 -5.94 -1.93 -17.72
C GLY A 48 -4.94 -1.32 -18.69
N ALA A 49 -5.40 -0.97 -19.88
CA ALA A 49 -4.56 -0.37 -20.91
C ALA A 49 -4.03 1.03 -20.53
N ASP A 50 -4.71 1.73 -19.64
CA ASP A 50 -4.38 3.07 -19.15
C ASP A 50 -3.40 3.06 -17.95
N THR A 51 -3.02 1.89 -17.46
CA THR A 51 -2.18 1.74 -16.26
C THR A 51 -0.86 2.48 -16.39
N PHE A 52 -0.20 2.39 -17.54
CA PHE A 52 1.09 3.03 -17.77
C PHE A 52 0.99 4.55 -17.80
N ASP A 53 0.00 5.10 -18.49
CA ASP A 53 -0.23 6.56 -18.55
C ASP A 53 -0.57 7.12 -17.17
N ARG A 54 -1.36 6.37 -16.40
CA ARG A 54 -1.68 6.72 -15.01
C ARG A 54 -0.42 6.67 -14.11
N ALA A 55 0.42 5.65 -14.27
CA ALA A 55 1.67 5.54 -13.50
C ALA A 55 2.63 6.72 -13.80
N ASN A 56 2.76 7.12 -15.07
CA ASN A 56 3.53 8.29 -15.46
C ASN A 56 3.02 9.57 -14.78
N ALA A 57 1.73 9.85 -14.88
CA ALA A 57 1.13 11.03 -14.27
C ALA A 57 1.30 11.06 -12.73
N LEU A 58 1.19 9.90 -12.07
CA LEU A 58 1.40 9.77 -10.62
C LEU A 58 2.87 9.96 -10.24
N SER A 59 3.81 9.41 -11.03
CA SER A 59 5.23 9.62 -10.85
C SER A 59 5.62 11.10 -10.97
N GLU A 60 5.11 11.79 -11.99
CA GLU A 60 5.30 13.24 -12.16
C GLU A 60 4.70 14.05 -11.01
N ALA A 61 3.59 13.57 -10.42
CA ALA A 61 2.97 14.18 -9.24
C ALA A 61 3.72 13.90 -7.93
N GLY A 62 4.75 13.04 -7.94
CA GLY A 62 5.59 12.74 -6.78
C GLY A 62 5.00 11.69 -5.85
N VAL A 63 4.35 10.64 -6.38
CA VAL A 63 3.91 9.50 -5.58
C VAL A 63 5.11 8.73 -5.02
N ASP A 64 4.99 8.25 -3.78
CA ASP A 64 6.06 7.48 -3.12
C ASP A 64 5.89 5.96 -3.30
N LEU A 65 4.67 5.49 -3.54
CA LEU A 65 4.35 4.06 -3.62
C LEU A 65 3.26 3.80 -4.66
N PHE A 66 3.50 2.87 -5.58
CA PHE A 66 2.44 2.30 -6.41
C PHE A 66 1.80 1.09 -5.74
N VAL A 67 0.48 1.02 -5.80
CA VAL A 67 -0.29 -0.13 -5.30
C VAL A 67 -1.00 -0.79 -6.48
N ILE A 68 -0.51 -1.95 -6.93
CA ILE A 68 -1.21 -2.76 -7.93
C ILE A 68 -2.33 -3.49 -7.19
N ASP A 69 -3.54 -2.93 -7.27
CA ASP A 69 -4.69 -3.36 -6.49
C ASP A 69 -5.68 -4.16 -7.35
N SER A 70 -5.93 -5.39 -6.96
CA SER A 70 -6.83 -6.31 -7.65
C SER A 70 -7.54 -7.23 -6.67
N ALA A 71 -8.79 -7.59 -6.99
CA ALA A 71 -9.53 -8.61 -6.24
C ALA A 71 -8.88 -10.00 -6.35
N HIS A 72 -7.99 -10.23 -7.33
CA HIS A 72 -7.25 -11.47 -7.52
C HIS A 72 -5.80 -11.17 -7.95
N GLY A 73 -4.94 -10.92 -6.95
CA GLY A 73 -3.53 -10.58 -7.15
C GLY A 73 -2.72 -11.69 -7.84
N HIS A 74 -3.09 -12.97 -7.63
CA HIS A 74 -2.44 -14.10 -8.27
C HIS A 74 -3.00 -14.35 -9.69
N SER A 75 -3.03 -13.32 -10.52
CA SER A 75 -3.42 -13.40 -11.92
C SER A 75 -2.29 -12.94 -12.83
N GLN A 76 -2.24 -13.48 -14.06
CA GLN A 76 -1.16 -13.16 -15.00
C GLN A 76 -1.10 -11.65 -15.29
N ASN A 77 -2.24 -11.00 -15.46
CA ASN A 77 -2.29 -9.56 -15.73
C ASN A 77 -1.67 -8.73 -14.59
N VAL A 78 -1.89 -9.11 -13.33
CA VAL A 78 -1.26 -8.43 -12.17
C VAL A 78 0.25 -8.65 -12.18
N ILE A 79 0.70 -9.88 -12.37
CA ILE A 79 2.12 -10.24 -12.44
C ILE A 79 2.84 -9.48 -13.55
N ASP A 80 2.25 -9.42 -14.74
CA ASP A 80 2.83 -8.72 -15.88
C ASP A 80 2.86 -7.20 -15.65
N THR A 81 1.81 -6.65 -15.02
CA THR A 81 1.75 -5.23 -14.65
C THR A 81 2.84 -4.89 -13.64
N ILE A 82 3.04 -5.70 -12.59
CA ILE A 82 4.10 -5.49 -11.61
C ILE A 82 5.47 -5.46 -12.28
N LYS A 83 5.78 -6.44 -13.13
CA LYS A 83 7.04 -6.51 -13.87
C LYS A 83 7.27 -5.28 -14.75
N LEU A 84 6.22 -4.81 -15.43
CA LEU A 84 6.27 -3.61 -16.25
C LEU A 84 6.57 -2.38 -15.38
N ILE A 85 5.80 -2.16 -14.33
CA ILE A 85 5.95 -0.98 -13.46
C ILE A 85 7.31 -0.96 -12.78
N LYS A 86 7.78 -2.09 -12.23
CA LYS A 86 9.12 -2.18 -11.62
C LYS A 86 10.25 -1.92 -12.61
N LYS A 87 10.08 -2.30 -13.87
CA LYS A 87 11.06 -2.03 -14.93
C LYS A 87 11.11 -0.54 -15.31
N GLU A 88 9.96 0.09 -15.46
CA GLU A 88 9.85 1.46 -15.96
C GLU A 88 10.01 2.52 -14.84
N PHE A 89 9.70 2.16 -13.58
CA PHE A 89 9.82 3.03 -12.39
C PHE A 89 10.63 2.35 -11.29
N PRO A 90 11.94 2.10 -11.50
CA PRO A 90 12.77 1.32 -10.56
C PRO A 90 12.93 1.99 -9.18
N ASP A 91 12.78 3.31 -9.11
CA ASP A 91 12.97 4.11 -7.88
C ASP A 91 11.68 4.26 -7.05
N ILE A 92 10.53 3.77 -7.55
CA ILE A 92 9.26 3.82 -6.83
C ILE A 92 8.91 2.41 -6.34
N ASP A 93 8.63 2.29 -5.05
CA ASP A 93 8.21 1.02 -4.46
C ASP A 93 6.86 0.56 -5.02
N VAL A 94 6.69 -0.75 -5.13
CA VAL A 94 5.45 -1.38 -5.62
C VAL A 94 4.89 -2.34 -4.59
N MET A 95 3.68 -2.07 -4.13
CA MET A 95 2.86 -3.01 -3.35
C MET A 95 1.95 -3.78 -4.30
N GLY A 96 1.95 -5.11 -4.21
CA GLY A 96 1.08 -5.97 -5.02
C GLY A 96 0.03 -6.69 -4.17
N GLY A 97 -1.18 -6.82 -4.69
CA GLY A 97 -2.27 -7.57 -4.03
C GLY A 97 -3.61 -7.51 -4.78
N ASN A 98 -4.68 -8.11 -4.19
CA ASN A 98 -4.63 -8.86 -2.92
C ASN A 98 -4.43 -10.35 -3.18
N VAL A 99 -3.74 -10.99 -2.28
CA VAL A 99 -3.58 -12.45 -2.23
C VAL A 99 -3.97 -12.98 -0.85
N ALA A 100 -4.27 -14.28 -0.77
CA ALA A 100 -4.61 -14.94 0.49
C ALA A 100 -3.96 -16.33 0.63
N THR A 101 -3.06 -16.67 -0.30
CA THR A 101 -2.35 -17.95 -0.32
C THR A 101 -0.84 -17.76 -0.42
N PRO A 102 -0.04 -18.70 0.12
CA PRO A 102 1.41 -18.65 0.00
C PRO A 102 1.92 -18.60 -1.44
N ASP A 103 1.32 -19.39 -2.34
CA ASP A 103 1.73 -19.42 -3.75
C ASP A 103 1.43 -18.09 -4.45
N GLY A 104 0.29 -17.44 -4.12
CA GLY A 104 -0.02 -16.13 -4.63
C GLY A 104 0.96 -15.06 -4.15
N ALA A 105 1.33 -15.09 -2.87
CA ALA A 105 2.32 -14.18 -2.30
C ALA A 105 3.70 -14.39 -2.94
N GLN A 106 4.13 -15.65 -3.11
CA GLN A 106 5.40 -15.97 -3.76
C GLN A 106 5.43 -15.47 -5.20
N ALA A 107 4.34 -15.65 -5.97
CA ALA A 107 4.26 -15.18 -7.35
C ALA A 107 4.40 -13.66 -7.48
N LEU A 108 3.84 -12.90 -6.53
CA LEU A 108 4.01 -11.44 -6.49
C LEU A 108 5.47 -11.06 -6.15
N ILE A 109 6.09 -11.75 -5.19
CA ILE A 109 7.49 -11.55 -4.81
C ILE A 109 8.42 -11.84 -6.00
N ASP A 110 8.19 -12.95 -6.71
CA ASP A 110 8.95 -13.31 -7.90
C ASP A 110 8.75 -12.31 -9.06
N ALA A 111 7.63 -11.60 -9.07
CA ALA A 111 7.38 -10.50 -9.99
C ALA A 111 8.12 -9.20 -9.62
N GLY A 112 8.65 -9.11 -8.39
CA GLY A 112 9.50 -8.01 -7.94
C GLY A 112 8.80 -6.95 -7.09
N VAL A 113 7.69 -7.28 -6.40
CA VAL A 113 7.06 -6.33 -5.46
C VAL A 113 7.94 -6.05 -4.26
N ASP A 114 7.83 -4.83 -3.73
CA ASP A 114 8.50 -4.40 -2.50
C ASP A 114 7.65 -4.69 -1.26
N SER A 115 6.34 -4.95 -1.43
CA SER A 115 5.46 -5.42 -0.38
C SER A 115 4.26 -6.20 -0.92
N VAL A 116 3.70 -7.13 -0.11
CA VAL A 116 2.57 -7.97 -0.46
C VAL A 116 1.34 -7.60 0.37
N LYS A 117 0.23 -7.27 -0.30
CA LYS A 117 -1.04 -6.96 0.35
C LYS A 117 -1.90 -8.20 0.45
N ILE A 118 -2.25 -8.59 1.71
CA ILE A 118 -2.95 -9.82 2.05
C ILE A 118 -4.37 -9.52 2.46
N GLY A 119 -5.33 -10.21 1.83
CA GLY A 119 -6.73 -10.15 2.21
C GLY A 119 -7.66 -10.47 1.05
N MET A 120 -8.51 -11.47 1.19
CA MET A 120 -9.53 -11.82 0.22
C MET A 120 -10.85 -12.07 0.92
N GLY A 121 -11.76 -11.11 0.80
CA GLY A 121 -13.09 -11.18 1.40
C GLY A 121 -13.23 -10.69 2.85
N PRO A 122 -12.20 -10.22 3.59
CA PRO A 122 -12.38 -9.80 4.99
C PRO A 122 -12.95 -8.39 5.14
N GLY A 123 -12.89 -7.56 4.12
CA GLY A 123 -13.36 -6.17 4.18
C GLY A 123 -14.84 -6.06 4.49
N SER A 124 -15.26 -5.05 5.26
CA SER A 124 -16.67 -4.84 5.66
C SER A 124 -17.59 -4.57 4.47
N ILE A 125 -17.06 -3.93 3.42
CA ILE A 125 -17.78 -3.64 2.17
C ILE A 125 -17.53 -4.67 1.08
N CYS A 126 -16.69 -5.69 1.34
CA CYS A 126 -16.29 -6.67 0.34
C CYS A 126 -17.43 -7.62 0.01
N THR A 127 -17.79 -7.71 -1.27
CA THR A 127 -18.84 -8.60 -1.77
C THR A 127 -18.31 -9.91 -2.34
N THR A 128 -17.00 -10.12 -2.40
CA THR A 128 -16.38 -11.31 -3.02
C THR A 128 -16.91 -12.62 -2.44
N ARG A 129 -17.10 -12.70 -1.12
CA ARG A 129 -17.65 -13.91 -0.48
C ARG A 129 -19.09 -14.19 -0.90
N ILE A 130 -19.90 -13.16 -1.12
CA ILE A 130 -21.32 -13.28 -1.46
C ILE A 130 -21.48 -13.59 -2.94
N ILE A 131 -20.76 -12.88 -3.79
CA ILE A 131 -20.90 -12.97 -5.25
C ILE A 131 -20.13 -14.16 -5.83
N ALA A 132 -18.88 -14.36 -5.40
CA ALA A 132 -18.00 -15.39 -5.94
C ALA A 132 -17.84 -16.62 -5.03
N GLY A 133 -18.34 -16.55 -3.78
CA GLY A 133 -18.11 -17.62 -2.80
C GLY A 133 -16.66 -17.79 -2.37
N ILE A 134 -15.81 -16.79 -2.64
CA ILE A 134 -14.36 -16.85 -2.41
C ILE A 134 -14.00 -15.95 -1.23
N GLY A 135 -13.16 -16.46 -0.33
CA GLY A 135 -12.60 -15.71 0.78
C GLY A 135 -11.80 -16.59 1.71
N VAL A 136 -10.86 -15.99 2.41
CA VAL A 136 -10.04 -16.67 3.42
C VAL A 136 -10.10 -15.83 4.71
N PRO A 137 -10.28 -16.45 5.88
CA PRO A 137 -10.17 -15.74 7.16
C PRO A 137 -8.82 -15.04 7.27
N GLN A 138 -8.83 -13.75 7.65
CA GLN A 138 -7.65 -12.89 7.53
C GLN A 138 -6.43 -13.42 8.30
N ILE A 139 -6.63 -13.84 9.55
CA ILE A 139 -5.54 -14.41 10.36
C ILE A 139 -4.99 -15.71 9.74
N THR A 140 -5.86 -16.54 9.17
CA THR A 140 -5.43 -17.76 8.47
C THR A 140 -4.56 -17.43 7.25
N ALA A 141 -4.94 -16.43 6.47
CA ALA A 141 -4.16 -15.99 5.30
C ALA A 141 -2.78 -15.49 5.72
N ILE A 142 -2.71 -14.63 6.75
CA ILE A 142 -1.45 -14.07 7.24
C ILE A 142 -0.54 -15.19 7.76
N LEU A 143 -1.05 -16.07 8.65
CA LEU A 143 -0.26 -17.16 9.22
C LEU A 143 0.30 -18.11 8.17
N SER A 144 -0.53 -18.55 7.21
CA SER A 144 -0.11 -19.48 6.16
C SER A 144 0.95 -18.88 5.23
N ILE A 145 0.81 -17.60 4.89
CA ILE A 145 1.80 -16.89 4.07
C ILE A 145 3.10 -16.68 4.85
N LYS A 146 3.01 -16.21 6.09
CA LYS A 146 4.19 -15.98 6.94
C LYS A 146 4.98 -17.26 7.22
N GLU A 147 4.31 -18.36 7.49
CA GLU A 147 4.93 -19.67 7.71
C GLU A 147 5.73 -20.12 6.48
N LYS A 148 5.13 -20.01 5.29
CA LYS A 148 5.77 -20.41 4.03
C LYS A 148 6.91 -19.50 3.63
N LEU A 149 6.78 -18.20 3.90
CA LEU A 149 7.73 -17.15 3.51
C LEU A 149 8.63 -16.71 4.69
N ALA A 150 8.84 -17.55 5.69
CA ALA A 150 9.55 -17.22 6.93
C ALA A 150 10.95 -16.63 6.72
N THR A 151 11.62 -16.95 5.61
CA THR A 151 12.97 -16.44 5.26
C THR A 151 12.94 -15.25 4.31
N ASN A 152 11.76 -14.83 3.86
CA ASN A 152 11.62 -13.72 2.92
C ASN A 152 11.56 -12.39 3.69
N SER A 153 12.23 -11.36 3.18
CA SER A 153 12.28 -10.02 3.78
C SER A 153 11.20 -9.06 3.24
N VAL A 154 10.38 -9.48 2.26
CA VAL A 154 9.34 -8.63 1.69
C VAL A 154 8.21 -8.44 2.71
N PRO A 155 7.87 -7.19 3.09
CA PRO A 155 6.82 -6.89 4.06
C PRO A 155 5.44 -7.39 3.65
N LEU A 156 4.68 -7.87 4.64
CA LEU A 156 3.32 -8.35 4.51
C LEU A 156 2.34 -7.34 5.09
N ILE A 157 1.41 -6.85 4.27
CA ILE A 157 0.42 -5.84 4.67
C ILE A 157 -0.95 -6.50 4.81
N ALA A 158 -1.50 -6.52 6.03
CA ALA A 158 -2.83 -7.07 6.26
C ALA A 158 -3.91 -6.06 5.88
N ASP A 159 -4.71 -6.39 4.86
CA ASP A 159 -5.75 -5.53 4.32
C ASP A 159 -7.14 -6.12 4.55
N GLY A 160 -7.98 -5.37 5.25
CA GLY A 160 -9.37 -5.68 5.51
C GLY A 160 -9.64 -6.46 6.80
N GLY A 161 -10.86 -6.29 7.32
CA GLY A 161 -11.35 -6.98 8.51
C GLY A 161 -10.93 -6.37 9.85
N ILE A 162 -10.20 -5.27 9.83
CA ILE A 162 -9.78 -4.56 11.05
C ILE A 162 -10.86 -3.56 11.44
N ARG A 163 -11.46 -3.76 12.61
CA ARG A 163 -12.54 -2.92 13.15
C ARG A 163 -12.17 -2.27 14.46
N PHE A 164 -11.31 -2.90 15.25
CA PHE A 164 -10.88 -2.49 16.57
C PHE A 164 -9.36 -2.54 16.69
N SER A 165 -8.81 -1.78 17.62
CA SER A 165 -7.37 -1.76 17.89
C SER A 165 -6.79 -3.15 18.19
N GLY A 166 -7.57 -4.02 18.86
CA GLY A 166 -7.16 -5.40 19.10
C GLY A 166 -6.99 -6.25 17.83
N ASP A 167 -7.66 -5.89 16.73
CA ASP A 167 -7.50 -6.60 15.46
C ASP A 167 -6.15 -6.25 14.81
N ILE A 168 -5.68 -5.02 14.98
CA ILE A 168 -4.33 -4.60 14.58
C ILE A 168 -3.29 -5.48 15.27
N SER A 169 -3.38 -5.59 16.61
CA SER A 169 -2.44 -6.39 17.40
C SER A 169 -2.45 -7.87 16.99
N LYS A 170 -3.62 -8.43 16.68
CA LYS A 170 -3.74 -9.82 16.19
C LYS A 170 -3.09 -10.01 14.81
N ALA A 171 -3.30 -9.07 13.87
CA ALA A 171 -2.72 -9.14 12.54
C ALA A 171 -1.18 -9.07 12.61
N LEU A 172 -0.63 -8.14 13.40
CA LEU A 172 0.81 -8.03 13.63
C LEU A 172 1.38 -9.27 14.32
N ALA A 173 0.71 -9.79 15.36
CA ALA A 173 1.13 -11.02 16.05
C ALA A 173 1.08 -12.27 15.14
N ALA A 174 0.17 -12.28 14.15
CA ALA A 174 0.09 -13.34 13.15
C ALA A 174 1.21 -13.26 12.09
N GLY A 175 1.97 -12.15 12.05
CA GLY A 175 3.14 -11.99 11.19
C GLY A 175 2.98 -10.97 10.07
N ALA A 176 1.93 -10.13 10.08
CA ALA A 176 1.89 -8.94 9.24
C ALA A 176 2.89 -7.89 9.76
N ASP A 177 3.53 -7.17 8.85
CA ASP A 177 4.48 -6.09 9.17
C ASP A 177 3.75 -4.74 9.31
N ALA A 178 2.62 -4.59 8.62
CA ALA A 178 1.73 -3.44 8.74
C ALA A 178 0.26 -3.84 8.47
N VAL A 179 -0.65 -2.91 8.74
CA VAL A 179 -2.09 -3.06 8.49
C VAL A 179 -2.61 -1.90 7.67
N MET A 180 -3.58 -2.17 6.80
CA MET A 180 -4.34 -1.15 6.07
C MET A 180 -5.69 -0.95 6.74
N LEU A 181 -6.03 0.33 7.02
CA LEU A 181 -7.22 0.75 7.77
C LEU A 181 -8.18 1.54 6.90
#